data_0168e049cf18100385af4a20ce2ed4b7
#
_entry.id   0168e049cf18100385af4a20ce2ed4b7
#
_cell.length_a   1.000
_cell.length_b   1.000
_cell.length_c   1.000
_cell.angle_alpha   90.00
_cell.angle_beta   90.00
_cell.angle_gamma   90.00
#
_symmetry.space_group_name_H-M   'P 1'
#
loop_
_entity.id
_entity.type
_entity.pdbx_description
1 polymer ?
#
loop_
_entity_poly.entity_id
_entity_poly.type
_entity_poly.pdbx_seq_one_letter_code
_entity_poly.pdbx_strand_id
1 'polypeptide(L)'
;FLNANTLKEFVILEVSQHANLKHVVVNCSSVSNIDFSVLDVLAEINNELQKLNIKFHLTEIKGPMMDRLNESDFLKSLSGKVYLTHYQAMHELDAQTFS
;
A
#
# COMPACT_ATOMS: atom_id res chain seq x y z
N PHE A 1 -3.76 2.63 11.28
CA PHE A 1 -2.41 2.38 11.83
C PHE A 1 -1.85 3.64 12.48
N LEU A 2 -0.84 3.48 13.29
CA LEU A 2 -0.34 4.56 14.13
C LEU A 2 0.78 5.39 13.48
N ASN A 3 1.67 4.73 12.74
CA ASN A 3 2.75 5.41 12.04
C ASN A 3 3.30 4.50 10.94
N ALA A 4 4.20 5.06 10.14
CA ALA A 4 4.73 4.39 8.96
C ALA A 4 5.48 3.08 9.29
N ASN A 5 6.30 3.10 10.35
CA ASN A 5 7.05 1.90 10.74
C ASN A 5 6.13 0.79 11.21
N THR A 6 5.10 1.14 11.97
CA THR A 6 4.10 0.18 12.43
C THR A 6 3.37 -0.45 11.25
N LEU A 7 3.07 0.34 10.22
CA LEU A 7 2.42 -0.17 9.03
C LEU A 7 3.28 -1.24 8.35
N LYS A 8 4.56 -0.98 8.17
CA LYS A 8 5.46 -1.95 7.54
C LYS A 8 5.53 -3.25 8.33
N GLU A 9 5.71 -3.15 9.63
CA GLU A 9 5.77 -4.32 10.50
C GLU A 9 4.48 -5.14 10.42
N PHE A 10 3.33 -4.46 10.44
CA PHE A 10 2.04 -5.12 10.34
C PHE A 10 1.88 -5.87 9.03
N VAL A 11 2.22 -5.23 7.92
CA VAL A 11 2.10 -5.85 6.59
C VAL A 11 3.01 -7.07 6.48
N ILE A 12 4.26 -6.95 6.90
CA ILE A 12 5.21 -8.06 6.82
C ILE A 12 4.75 -9.23 7.68
N LEU A 13 4.26 -8.95 8.88
CA LEU A 13 3.74 -9.99 9.76
C LEU A 13 2.56 -10.72 9.14
N GLU A 14 1.59 -9.99 8.61
CA GLU A 14 0.41 -10.58 7.97
C GLU A 14 0.79 -11.43 6.76
N VAL A 15 1.70 -10.94 5.94
CA VAL A 15 2.18 -11.68 4.77
C VAL A 15 2.85 -12.98 5.17
N SER A 16 3.61 -12.97 6.26
CA SER A 16 4.31 -14.17 6.74
C SER A 16 3.35 -15.25 7.23
N GLN A 17 2.12 -14.88 7.58
CA GLN A 17 1.10 -15.79 8.08
C GLN A 17 0.15 -16.33 7.02
N HIS A 18 0.25 -15.87 5.79
CA HIS A 18 -0.65 -16.25 4.70
C HIS A 18 0.15 -16.70 3.47
N ALA A 19 0.34 -18.00 3.33
CA ALA A 19 1.27 -18.58 2.35
C ALA A 19 0.90 -18.34 0.88
N ASN A 20 -0.39 -18.17 0.58
CA ASN A 20 -0.87 -18.07 -0.81
C ASN A 20 -1.34 -16.67 -1.17
N LEU A 21 -0.88 -15.68 -0.44
CA LEU A 21 -1.27 -14.29 -0.66
C LEU A 21 -0.72 -13.79 -1.99
N LYS A 22 -1.57 -13.16 -2.80
CA LYS A 22 -1.18 -12.60 -4.10
C LYS A 22 -1.29 -11.09 -4.17
N HIS A 23 -2.14 -10.50 -3.35
CA HIS A 23 -2.41 -9.07 -3.35
C HIS A 23 -2.46 -8.54 -1.93
N VAL A 24 -1.89 -7.38 -1.72
CA VAL A 24 -2.03 -6.63 -0.47
C VAL A 24 -2.59 -5.25 -0.84
N VAL A 25 -3.62 -4.84 -0.14
CA VAL A 25 -4.26 -3.55 -0.36
C VAL A 25 -4.20 -2.75 0.93
N VAL A 26 -3.64 -1.54 0.86
CA VAL A 26 -3.57 -0.64 2.00
C VAL A 26 -4.56 0.49 1.80
N ASN A 27 -5.48 0.63 2.73
CA ASN A 27 -6.44 1.73 2.76
C ASN A 27 -5.77 2.94 3.41
N CYS A 28 -5.64 4.02 2.66
CA CYS A 28 -4.95 5.23 3.10
C CYS A 28 -5.88 6.30 3.64
N SER A 29 -7.14 5.97 3.91
CA SER A 29 -8.12 6.98 4.37
C SER A 29 -7.76 7.61 5.71
N SER A 30 -7.05 6.88 6.57
CA SER A 30 -6.62 7.38 7.87
C SER A 30 -5.33 8.19 7.83
N VAL A 31 -4.68 8.26 6.67
CA VAL A 31 -3.46 9.06 6.49
C VAL A 31 -3.89 10.49 6.22
N SER A 32 -3.84 11.35 7.23
CA SER A 32 -4.33 12.73 7.11
C SER A 32 -3.27 13.70 6.65
N ASN A 33 -2.02 13.42 6.96
CA ASN A 33 -0.88 14.27 6.56
C ASN A 33 0.13 13.43 5.82
N ILE A 34 0.78 14.08 4.85
CA ILE A 34 1.83 13.43 4.10
C ILE A 34 3.15 13.88 4.69
N ASP A 35 3.98 12.93 5.04
CA ASP A 35 5.38 13.19 5.26
C ASP A 35 6.20 12.23 4.41
N PHE A 36 7.47 12.53 4.26
CA PHE A 36 8.32 11.75 3.39
C PHE A 36 8.56 10.33 3.93
N SER A 37 8.45 10.15 5.24
CA SER A 37 8.66 8.83 5.83
C SER A 37 7.56 7.84 5.41
N VAL A 38 6.33 8.32 5.22
CA VAL A 38 5.24 7.46 4.74
C VAL A 38 5.54 6.97 3.32
N LEU A 39 5.98 7.87 2.44
CA LEU A 39 6.31 7.49 1.07
C LEU A 39 7.47 6.50 1.02
N ASP A 40 8.49 6.72 1.84
CA ASP A 40 9.63 5.81 1.91
C ASP A 40 9.19 4.41 2.37
N VAL A 41 8.34 4.35 3.38
CA VAL A 41 7.84 3.08 3.90
C VAL A 41 6.98 2.36 2.88
N LEU A 42 6.12 3.09 2.17
CA LEU A 42 5.31 2.48 1.11
C LEU A 42 6.20 1.88 0.01
N ALA A 43 7.28 2.58 -0.34
CA ALA A 43 8.23 2.06 -1.32
C ALA A 43 8.94 0.80 -0.81
N GLU A 44 9.32 0.78 0.46
CA GLU A 44 9.95 -0.39 1.06
C GLU A 44 8.99 -1.59 1.08
N ILE A 45 7.74 -1.36 1.43
CA ILE A 45 6.72 -2.41 1.42
C ILE A 45 6.55 -2.97 0.00
N ASN A 46 6.45 -2.08 -0.97
CA ASN A 46 6.31 -2.51 -2.37
C ASN A 46 7.48 -3.39 -2.79
N ASN A 47 8.71 -3.00 -2.47
CA ASN A 47 9.89 -3.77 -2.81
C ASN A 47 9.89 -5.15 -2.16
N GLU A 48 9.55 -5.22 -0.87
CA GLU A 48 9.51 -6.49 -0.16
C GLU A 48 8.43 -7.42 -0.73
N LEU A 49 7.25 -6.90 -1.00
CA LEU A 49 6.16 -7.69 -1.54
C LEU A 49 6.45 -8.14 -2.98
N GLN A 50 7.12 -7.31 -3.76
CA GLN A 50 7.49 -7.65 -5.12
C GLN A 50 8.44 -8.84 -5.16
N LYS A 51 9.37 -8.93 -4.20
CA LYS A 51 10.27 -10.07 -4.08
C LYS A 51 9.52 -11.38 -3.83
N LEU A 52 8.35 -11.29 -3.22
CA LEU A 52 7.50 -12.42 -2.90
C LEU A 52 6.42 -12.68 -3.95
N ASN A 53 6.47 -11.97 -5.07
CA ASN A 53 5.46 -12.02 -6.12
C ASN A 53 4.07 -11.63 -5.64
N ILE A 54 4.01 -10.69 -4.71
CA ILE A 54 2.76 -10.13 -4.17
C ILE A 54 2.61 -8.73 -4.73
N LYS A 55 1.44 -8.42 -5.29
CA LYS A 55 1.15 -7.09 -5.81
C LYS A 55 0.63 -6.20 -4.71
N PHE A 56 1.14 -4.98 -4.66
CA PHE A 56 0.83 -4.00 -3.65
C PHE A 56 -0.06 -2.90 -4.23
N HIS A 57 -1.20 -2.67 -3.60
CA HIS A 57 -2.19 -1.69 -4.07
C HIS A 57 -2.51 -0.70 -2.97
N LEU A 58 -2.90 0.50 -3.37
CA LEU A 58 -3.29 1.56 -2.45
C LEU A 58 -4.71 2.02 -2.78
N THR A 59 -5.46 2.40 -1.74
CA THR A 59 -6.82 2.91 -1.91
C THR A 59 -7.05 4.12 -1.04
N GLU A 60 -8.07 4.92 -1.38
CA GLU A 60 -8.53 6.06 -0.59
C GLU A 60 -7.43 7.10 -0.36
N ILE A 61 -6.63 7.37 -1.40
CA ILE A 61 -5.55 8.34 -1.30
C ILE A 61 -6.14 9.74 -1.48
N LYS A 62 -5.86 10.62 -0.51
CA LYS A 62 -6.31 12.00 -0.57
C LYS A 62 -5.49 12.81 -1.57
N GLY A 63 -6.08 13.89 -2.08
CA GLY A 63 -5.46 14.71 -3.11
C GLY A 63 -4.02 15.12 -2.85
N PRO A 64 -3.69 15.67 -1.67
CA PRO A 64 -2.30 16.05 -1.38
C PRO A 64 -1.32 14.90 -1.44
N MET A 65 -1.72 13.72 -0.98
CA MET A 65 -0.88 12.54 -1.06
C MET A 65 -0.73 12.07 -2.51
N MET A 66 -1.81 12.13 -3.29
CA MET A 66 -1.73 11.77 -4.70
C MET A 66 -0.77 12.68 -5.45
N ASP A 67 -0.79 13.97 -5.15
CA ASP A 67 0.14 14.93 -5.75
C ASP A 67 1.60 14.55 -5.46
N ARG A 68 1.89 14.14 -4.21
CA ARG A 68 3.22 13.70 -3.84
C ARG A 68 3.63 12.42 -4.57
N LEU A 69 2.71 11.47 -4.67
CA LEU A 69 2.99 10.23 -5.38
C LEU A 69 3.29 10.51 -6.86
N ASN A 70 2.57 11.44 -7.47
CA ASN A 70 2.78 11.80 -8.87
C ASN A 70 4.13 12.48 -9.08
N GLU A 71 4.63 13.22 -8.10
CA GLU A 71 5.93 13.88 -8.16
C GLU A 71 7.09 12.93 -7.94
N SER A 72 6.84 11.78 -7.34
CA SER A 72 7.87 10.79 -7.02
C SER A 72 7.92 9.69 -8.07
N ASP A 73 8.92 8.83 -7.99
CA ASP A 73 9.02 7.67 -8.86
C ASP A 73 8.24 6.47 -8.32
N PHE A 74 7.55 6.63 -7.20
CA PHE A 74 6.87 5.53 -6.53
C PHE A 74 5.86 4.83 -7.44
N LEU A 75 5.02 5.61 -8.14
CA LEU A 75 3.98 5.03 -9.00
C LEU A 75 4.55 4.22 -10.15
N LYS A 76 5.73 4.57 -10.61
CA LYS A 76 6.40 3.81 -11.68
C LYS A 76 6.88 2.44 -11.21
N SER A 77 7.24 2.33 -9.93
CA SER A 77 7.74 1.09 -9.36
C SER A 77 6.66 0.25 -8.69
N LEU A 78 5.46 0.82 -8.50
CA LEU A 78 4.36 0.12 -7.83
C LEU A 78 3.94 -1.10 -8.64
N SER A 79 3.95 -2.27 -8.01
CA SER A 79 3.62 -3.52 -8.68
C SER A 79 2.13 -3.68 -8.94
N GLY A 80 1.29 -3.05 -8.11
CA GLY A 80 -0.17 -3.07 -8.24
C GLY A 80 -0.70 -1.75 -8.77
N LYS A 81 -1.85 -1.35 -8.25
CA LYS A 81 -2.57 -0.16 -8.72
C LYS A 81 -2.99 0.74 -7.58
N VAL A 82 -3.29 2.00 -7.91
CA VAL A 82 -3.94 2.93 -7.00
C VAL A 82 -5.42 2.98 -7.38
N TYR A 83 -6.29 2.60 -6.44
CA TYR A 83 -7.73 2.65 -6.64
C TYR A 83 -8.31 3.86 -5.93
N LEU A 84 -9.31 4.49 -6.53
CA LEU A 84 -9.95 5.65 -5.94
C LEU A 84 -10.62 5.29 -4.62
N THR A 85 -11.31 4.15 -4.58
CA THR A 85 -12.00 3.70 -3.37
C THR A 85 -11.56 2.29 -2.99
N HIS A 86 -11.64 2.01 -1.69
CA HIS A 86 -11.35 0.68 -1.19
C HIS A 86 -12.36 -0.35 -1.71
N TYR A 87 -13.61 0.07 -1.84
CA TYR A 87 -14.66 -0.77 -2.41
C TYR A 87 -14.28 -1.25 -3.81
N GLN A 88 -13.79 -0.34 -4.65
CA GLN A 88 -13.39 -0.68 -6.00
C GLN A 88 -12.30 -1.75 -6.02
N ALA A 89 -11.30 -1.59 -5.15
CA ALA A 89 -10.21 -2.57 -5.05
C ALA A 89 -10.73 -3.94 -4.63
N MET A 90 -11.59 -3.99 -3.63
CA MET A 90 -12.15 -5.25 -3.15
C MET A 90 -13.02 -5.92 -4.21
N HIS A 91 -13.70 -5.11 -5.01
CA HIS A 91 -14.56 -5.65 -6.06
C HIS A 91 -13.73 -6.27 -7.20
N GLU A 92 -12.57 -5.70 -7.51
CA GLU A 92 -11.71 -6.19 -8.60
C GLU A 92 -10.72 -7.27 -8.16
N LEU A 93 -10.35 -7.29 -6.90
CA LEU A 93 -9.28 -8.14 -6.39
C LEU A 93 -9.80 -9.12 -5.35
N ASP A 94 -9.30 -10.34 -5.41
CA ASP A 94 -9.42 -11.28 -4.31
C ASP A 94 -8.21 -11.04 -3.42
N ALA A 95 -8.32 -10.06 -2.54
CA ALA A 95 -7.17 -9.48 -1.86
C ALA A 95 -7.26 -9.55 -0.35
N GLN A 96 -6.10 -9.59 0.29
CA GLN A 96 -5.94 -9.37 1.71
C GLN A 96 -5.83 -7.86 1.94
N THR A 97 -6.59 -7.34 2.91
CA THR A 97 -6.70 -5.90 3.14
C THR A 97 -6.06 -5.49 4.45
N PHE A 98 -5.33 -4.37 4.41
CA PHE A 98 -4.71 -3.75 5.59
C PHE A 98 -5.12 -2.28 5.65
N SER A 99 -5.46 -1.81 6.84
CA SER A 99 -5.87 -0.41 7.04
C SER A 99 -5.00 0.29 8.06
#